data_ae686017a57bd725c21185151bd744ee
#
_entry.id   ae686017a57bd725c21185151bd744ee
#
_cell.length_a   1.000
_cell.length_b   1.000
_cell.length_c   1.000
_cell.angle_alpha   90.00
_cell.angle_beta   90.00
_cell.angle_gamma   90.00
#
_symmetry.space_group_name_H-M   'P 1'
#
loop_
_entity.id
_entity.type
_entity.pdbx_description
1 polymer ?
#
loop_
_entity_poly.entity_id
_entity_poly.type
_entity_poly.pdbx_seq_one_letter_code
_entity_poly.pdbx_strand_id
1 'polypeptide(L)'
;MRNECKHIVAVAALAMAGLMAAASAQAQVSAQGDSTIVVEKPNYVTIALETTVNKPVADVWKRIGGYCTISEWLQIAAGCKILSGTDNEVGAVRSVGGEVLVGKTQYSYTYTQTVRAGRPYNLYHGTIEARPLTATTTKLIYTLIYDNSMLPDDAAREKDKASRTAVFTRALSNMKTLAEGGTLPPPPNQPARGQ
;
A
#
# COMPACT_ATOMS: atom_id res chain seq x y z
N MET A 1 32.05 91.07 26.42
CA MET A 1 32.87 89.98 26.92
C MET A 1 32.04 88.72 27.05
N ARG A 2 32.60 87.70 26.42
CA ARG A 2 32.25 86.31 26.42
C ARG A 2 30.86 85.86 25.87
N ASN A 3 30.96 85.35 24.67
CA ASN A 3 30.04 84.50 23.99
C ASN A 3 30.02 83.15 24.63
N GLU A 4 28.84 82.60 24.79
CA GLU A 4 28.69 81.14 24.91
C GLU A 4 27.70 80.61 23.84
N CYS A 5 28.29 79.89 22.88
CA CYS A 5 27.56 79.09 21.94
C CYS A 5 26.95 77.87 22.64
N LYS A 6 25.65 77.72 22.60
CA LYS A 6 24.98 76.47 22.93
C LYS A 6 24.69 75.69 21.69
N HIS A 7 25.41 74.61 21.50
CA HIS A 7 25.14 73.60 20.45
C HIS A 7 23.96 72.76 20.84
N ILE A 8 22.91 72.84 20.05
CA ILE A 8 21.80 71.92 20.11
C ILE A 8 22.15 70.72 19.24
N VAL A 9 22.38 69.58 19.90
CA VAL A 9 22.54 68.30 19.21
C VAL A 9 21.16 67.69 18.99
N ALA A 10 20.73 67.68 17.75
CA ALA A 10 19.54 66.95 17.35
C ALA A 10 19.88 65.46 17.20
N VAL A 11 19.35 64.63 18.05
CA VAL A 11 19.43 63.16 17.93
C VAL A 11 18.31 62.69 16.99
N ALA A 12 18.66 62.32 15.78
CA ALA A 12 17.79 61.66 14.83
C ALA A 12 17.69 60.17 15.21
N ALA A 13 16.57 59.73 15.77
CA ALA A 13 16.29 58.32 15.98
C ALA A 13 15.85 57.67 14.65
N LEU A 14 16.76 56.90 14.01
CA LEU A 14 16.36 56.00 12.90
C LEU A 14 15.59 54.79 13.45
N ALA A 15 14.31 54.79 13.24
CA ALA A 15 13.49 53.56 13.42
C ALA A 15 13.69 52.65 12.20
N MET A 16 14.53 51.64 12.34
CA MET A 16 14.60 50.54 11.36
C MET A 16 13.40 49.62 11.58
N ALA A 17 12.38 49.77 10.75
CA ALA A 17 11.32 48.80 10.60
C ALA A 17 11.88 47.59 9.81
N GLY A 18 12.25 46.52 10.54
CA GLY A 18 12.62 45.25 9.93
C GLY A 18 11.38 44.60 9.33
N LEU A 19 11.20 44.65 8.02
CA LEU A 19 10.29 43.76 7.29
C LEU A 19 10.86 42.34 7.37
N MET A 20 10.31 41.52 8.26
CA MET A 20 10.47 40.08 8.17
C MET A 20 9.62 39.60 6.99
N ALA A 21 10.24 39.41 5.84
CA ALA A 21 9.64 38.67 4.75
C ALA A 21 9.60 37.20 5.16
N ALA A 22 8.43 36.74 5.63
CA ALA A 22 8.17 35.32 5.75
C ALA A 22 8.20 34.73 4.33
N ALA A 23 9.32 34.11 3.96
CA ALA A 23 9.41 33.31 2.77
C ALA A 23 8.50 32.09 2.98
N SER A 24 7.28 32.16 2.46
CA SER A 24 6.44 30.99 2.28
C SER A 24 7.16 30.06 1.32
N ALA A 25 7.75 28.98 1.84
CA ALA A 25 8.21 27.88 1.03
C ALA A 25 6.98 27.24 0.37
N GLN A 26 6.57 27.80 -0.76
CA GLN A 26 5.67 27.12 -1.67
C GLN A 26 6.48 25.94 -2.21
N ALA A 27 6.11 24.74 -1.78
CA ALA A 27 6.57 23.53 -2.44
C ALA A 27 6.14 23.66 -3.90
N GLN A 28 7.08 24.06 -4.76
CA GLN A 28 6.90 23.98 -6.18
C GLN A 28 6.81 22.48 -6.51
N VAL A 29 5.60 21.99 -6.67
CA VAL A 29 5.37 20.79 -7.46
C VAL A 29 5.85 21.17 -8.86
N SER A 30 7.12 20.89 -9.14
CA SER A 30 7.63 20.95 -10.50
C SER A 30 6.75 20.01 -11.30
N ALA A 31 5.95 20.58 -12.19
CA ALA A 31 5.29 19.84 -13.25
C ALA A 31 6.41 19.24 -14.11
N GLN A 32 6.91 18.09 -13.66
CA GLN A 32 7.80 17.27 -14.41
C GLN A 32 6.99 16.72 -15.57
N GLY A 33 7.43 17.10 -16.78
CA GLY A 33 6.78 16.95 -18.05
C GLY A 33 5.92 15.69 -18.18
N ASP A 34 4.78 15.91 -18.73
CA ASP A 34 3.79 15.07 -19.43
C ASP A 34 3.98 13.52 -19.39
N SER A 35 4.28 12.97 -18.21
CA SER A 35 4.08 11.57 -17.93
C SER A 35 2.67 11.42 -17.39
N THR A 36 1.70 11.42 -18.29
CA THR A 36 0.33 11.11 -17.95
C THR A 36 0.31 9.72 -17.32
N ILE A 37 0.06 9.67 -16.01
CA ILE A 37 -0.31 8.43 -15.32
C ILE A 37 -1.69 7.94 -15.78
N VAL A 38 -2.35 8.69 -16.64
CA VAL A 38 -3.63 8.35 -17.25
C VAL A 38 -3.37 7.49 -18.46
N VAL A 39 -3.87 6.26 -18.42
CA VAL A 39 -3.86 5.34 -19.56
C VAL A 39 -5.12 5.62 -20.39
N GLU A 40 -4.95 6.01 -21.65
CA GLU A 40 -6.09 6.36 -22.52
C GLU A 40 -7.06 5.19 -22.76
N LYS A 41 -6.53 3.98 -22.86
CA LYS A 41 -7.29 2.75 -23.12
C LYS A 41 -6.94 1.68 -22.13
N PRO A 42 -7.38 1.80 -20.86
CA PRO A 42 -7.08 0.80 -19.85
C PRO A 42 -7.79 -0.52 -20.15
N ASN A 43 -7.17 -1.62 -19.75
CA ASN A 43 -7.75 -2.95 -19.75
C ASN A 43 -7.86 -3.44 -18.30
N TYR A 44 -8.98 -3.13 -17.65
CA TYR A 44 -9.19 -3.50 -16.25
C TYR A 44 -9.50 -4.98 -16.11
N VAL A 45 -8.72 -5.64 -15.29
CA VAL A 45 -8.88 -7.04 -14.92
C VAL A 45 -9.34 -7.11 -13.47
N THR A 46 -10.38 -7.92 -13.23
CA THR A 46 -10.80 -8.30 -11.87
C THR A 46 -10.56 -9.79 -11.67
N ILE A 47 -9.87 -10.15 -10.59
CA ILE A 47 -9.72 -11.51 -10.10
C ILE A 47 -10.42 -11.58 -8.76
N ALA A 48 -11.55 -12.29 -8.68
CA ALA A 48 -12.31 -12.49 -7.45
C ALA A 48 -12.23 -13.97 -7.07
N LEU A 49 -11.71 -14.24 -5.87
CA LEU A 49 -11.51 -15.58 -5.34
C LEU A 49 -12.16 -15.68 -3.97
N GLU A 50 -12.73 -16.83 -3.65
CA GLU A 50 -13.32 -17.06 -2.33
C GLU A 50 -13.11 -18.49 -1.85
N THR A 51 -13.11 -18.68 -0.54
CA THR A 51 -13.10 -19.99 0.12
C THR A 51 -13.86 -19.93 1.44
N THR A 52 -14.32 -21.08 1.93
CA THR A 52 -14.93 -21.20 3.25
C THR A 52 -13.90 -21.68 4.25
N VAL A 53 -13.85 -21.04 5.40
CA VAL A 53 -13.00 -21.36 6.56
C VAL A 53 -13.89 -21.82 7.71
N ASN A 54 -13.59 -22.96 8.33
CA ASN A 54 -14.38 -23.55 9.42
C ASN A 54 -13.96 -22.97 10.79
N LYS A 55 -14.04 -21.64 10.91
CA LYS A 55 -13.76 -20.87 12.12
C LYS A 55 -14.63 -19.61 12.16
N PRO A 56 -14.93 -19.07 13.35
CA PRO A 56 -15.58 -17.76 13.50
C PRO A 56 -14.77 -16.63 12.84
N VAL A 57 -15.44 -15.62 12.30
CA VAL A 57 -14.82 -14.53 11.56
C VAL A 57 -13.73 -13.78 12.35
N ALA A 58 -13.95 -13.59 13.66
CA ALA A 58 -12.98 -12.92 14.52
C ALA A 58 -11.68 -13.73 14.64
N ASP A 59 -11.78 -15.07 14.77
CA ASP A 59 -10.61 -15.94 14.87
C ASP A 59 -9.85 -16.00 13.53
N VAL A 60 -10.60 -16.08 12.42
CA VAL A 60 -10.00 -16.00 11.08
C VAL A 60 -9.22 -14.70 10.93
N TRP A 61 -9.87 -13.57 11.21
CA TRP A 61 -9.24 -12.26 11.01
C TRP A 61 -8.05 -12.04 11.95
N LYS A 62 -8.16 -12.44 13.20
CA LYS A 62 -7.05 -12.40 14.16
C LYS A 62 -5.81 -13.13 13.63
N ARG A 63 -6.01 -14.24 12.91
CA ARG A 63 -4.91 -15.09 12.41
C ARG A 63 -4.29 -14.59 11.12
N ILE A 64 -5.10 -14.06 10.17
CA ILE A 64 -4.60 -13.74 8.82
C ILE A 64 -4.74 -12.26 8.43
N GLY A 65 -5.48 -11.46 9.20
CA GLY A 65 -5.86 -10.09 8.83
C GLY A 65 -4.79 -9.03 9.11
N GLY A 66 -3.66 -9.37 9.76
CA GLY A 66 -2.58 -8.42 9.98
C GLY A 66 -1.92 -7.99 8.65
N TYR A 67 -1.59 -6.71 8.51
CA TYR A 67 -1.11 -6.16 7.23
C TYR A 67 0.20 -6.79 6.75
N CYS A 68 1.07 -7.16 7.68
CA CYS A 68 2.31 -7.88 7.37
C CYS A 68 2.22 -9.41 7.45
N THR A 69 1.08 -10.00 7.80
CA THR A 69 0.89 -11.46 7.71
C THR A 69 0.92 -11.99 6.27
N ILE A 70 0.88 -11.10 5.28
CA ILE A 70 1.09 -11.43 3.86
C ILE A 70 2.36 -12.25 3.63
N SER A 71 3.43 -11.97 4.37
CA SER A 71 4.69 -12.71 4.22
C SER A 71 4.54 -14.19 4.57
N GLU A 72 3.63 -14.52 5.47
CA GLU A 72 3.38 -15.89 5.89
C GLU A 72 2.53 -16.63 4.83
N TRP A 73 1.37 -16.12 4.48
CA TRP A 73 0.48 -16.83 3.56
C TRP A 73 0.92 -16.75 2.08
N LEU A 74 1.73 -15.76 1.66
CA LEU A 74 2.46 -15.78 0.38
C LEU A 74 3.80 -16.50 0.47
N GLN A 75 4.23 -16.90 1.66
CA GLN A 75 5.52 -17.58 1.91
C GLN A 75 6.72 -16.76 1.39
N ILE A 76 6.75 -15.47 1.70
CA ILE A 76 7.80 -14.54 1.26
C ILE A 76 9.01 -14.70 2.19
N ALA A 77 10.09 -15.27 1.67
CA ALA A 77 11.30 -15.56 2.45
C ALA A 77 11.93 -14.31 3.10
N ALA A 78 11.86 -13.16 2.45
CA ALA A 78 12.36 -11.89 2.99
C ALA A 78 11.51 -11.33 4.13
N GLY A 79 10.33 -11.91 4.39
CA GLY A 79 9.39 -11.40 5.37
C GLY A 79 8.67 -10.13 4.90
N CYS A 80 8.02 -9.45 5.86
CA CYS A 80 7.36 -8.17 5.66
C CYS A 80 7.76 -7.20 6.79
N LYS A 81 7.95 -5.92 6.43
CA LYS A 81 8.24 -4.82 7.38
C LYS A 81 7.35 -3.64 7.02
N ILE A 82 6.92 -2.89 8.02
CA ILE A 82 6.31 -1.58 7.83
C ILE A 82 7.43 -0.57 7.56
N LEU A 83 7.37 0.09 6.41
CA LEU A 83 8.35 1.07 5.96
C LEU A 83 7.99 2.49 6.40
N SER A 84 6.68 2.76 6.53
CA SER A 84 6.13 4.06 6.91
C SER A 84 4.72 3.89 7.47
N GLY A 85 4.29 4.82 8.32
CA GLY A 85 2.98 4.80 8.97
C GLY A 85 2.92 3.85 10.16
N THR A 86 1.73 3.65 10.69
CA THR A 86 1.46 2.75 11.82
C THR A 86 0.92 1.42 11.29
N ASP A 87 1.45 0.30 11.78
CA ASP A 87 1.01 -1.03 11.34
C ASP A 87 -0.51 -1.21 11.50
N ASN A 88 -1.10 -1.83 10.51
CA ASN A 88 -2.56 -2.05 10.41
C ASN A 88 -3.41 -0.78 10.37
N GLU A 89 -2.84 0.42 10.16
CA GLU A 89 -3.60 1.67 9.98
C GLU A 89 -3.54 2.16 8.53
N VAL A 90 -4.60 2.87 8.10
CA VAL A 90 -4.64 3.51 6.77
C VAL A 90 -3.46 4.46 6.62
N GLY A 91 -2.76 4.37 5.49
CA GLY A 91 -1.51 5.06 5.23
C GLY A 91 -0.24 4.25 5.55
N ALA A 92 -0.37 3.09 6.22
CA ALA A 92 0.78 2.21 6.42
C ALA A 92 1.33 1.69 5.07
N VAL A 93 2.65 1.72 4.93
CA VAL A 93 3.36 1.20 3.75
C VAL A 93 4.15 -0.03 4.16
N ARG A 94 3.91 -1.16 3.49
CA ARG A 94 4.68 -2.40 3.74
C ARG A 94 5.75 -2.65 2.67
N SER A 95 6.80 -3.39 3.04
CA SER A 95 7.92 -3.70 2.14
C SER A 95 7.54 -4.62 0.98
N VAL A 96 6.48 -5.39 1.11
CA VAL A 96 5.94 -6.23 0.04
C VAL A 96 5.29 -5.35 -1.01
N GLY A 97 5.91 -5.28 -2.19
CA GLY A 97 5.41 -4.45 -3.32
C GLY A 97 5.43 -2.93 -3.08
N GLY A 98 5.84 -2.44 -1.90
CA GLY A 98 5.68 -1.03 -1.52
C GLY A 98 4.20 -0.64 -1.43
N GLU A 99 3.39 -1.54 -0.93
CA GLU A 99 1.94 -1.40 -0.89
C GLU A 99 1.49 -0.47 0.24
N VAL A 100 0.52 0.38 -0.07
CA VAL A 100 -0.09 1.31 0.87
C VAL A 100 -1.47 0.78 1.28
N LEU A 101 -1.74 0.71 2.57
CA LEU A 101 -3.07 0.39 3.10
C LEU A 101 -3.96 1.62 2.89
N VAL A 102 -5.00 1.50 2.05
CA VAL A 102 -5.86 2.62 1.65
C VAL A 102 -7.27 2.54 2.20
N GLY A 103 -7.64 1.42 2.80
CA GLY A 103 -8.94 1.26 3.44
C GLY A 103 -8.97 0.04 4.34
N LYS A 104 -9.76 0.10 5.42
CA LYS A 104 -9.96 -1.02 6.32
C LYS A 104 -11.34 -0.99 6.97
N THR A 105 -11.83 -2.15 7.33
CA THR A 105 -12.97 -2.35 8.23
C THR A 105 -12.56 -3.28 9.37
N GLN A 106 -13.50 -3.71 10.17
CA GLN A 106 -13.22 -4.67 11.23
C GLN A 106 -12.63 -5.98 10.69
N TYR A 107 -13.08 -6.44 9.51
CA TYR A 107 -12.67 -7.72 8.91
C TYR A 107 -12.30 -7.61 7.44
N SER A 108 -11.75 -6.48 7.04
CA SER A 108 -11.19 -6.30 5.70
C SER A 108 -10.11 -5.23 5.68
N TYR A 109 -9.24 -5.32 4.68
CA TYR A 109 -8.42 -4.19 4.26
C TYR A 109 -8.24 -4.17 2.75
N THR A 110 -8.03 -2.96 2.22
CA THR A 110 -7.68 -2.72 0.83
C THR A 110 -6.32 -2.04 0.77
N TYR A 111 -5.48 -2.50 -0.13
CA TYR A 111 -4.17 -1.91 -0.40
C TYR A 111 -4.03 -1.55 -1.87
N THR A 112 -3.12 -0.62 -2.16
CA THR A 112 -2.71 -0.25 -3.51
C THR A 112 -1.21 -0.29 -3.66
N GLN A 113 -0.74 -0.56 -4.87
CA GLN A 113 0.65 -0.32 -5.25
C GLN A 113 0.74 1.04 -5.92
N THR A 114 1.71 1.85 -5.50
CA THR A 114 2.00 3.12 -6.18
C THR A 114 2.47 2.85 -7.60
N VAL A 115 2.05 3.72 -8.53
CA VAL A 115 2.48 3.64 -9.93
C VAL A 115 4.00 3.79 -10.00
N ARG A 116 4.63 2.92 -10.77
CA ARG A 116 6.08 2.93 -11.01
C ARG A 116 6.35 2.70 -12.49
N ALA A 117 7.27 3.48 -13.04
CA ALA A 117 7.72 3.29 -14.42
C ALA A 117 8.24 1.86 -14.63
N GLY A 118 7.95 1.28 -15.79
CA GLY A 118 8.40 -0.06 -16.19
C GLY A 118 7.62 -1.23 -15.57
N ARG A 119 6.56 -1.00 -14.78
CA ARG A 119 5.67 -2.08 -14.34
C ARG A 119 4.71 -2.45 -15.48
N PRO A 120 4.46 -3.76 -15.69
CA PRO A 120 3.54 -4.23 -16.74
C PRO A 120 2.07 -4.14 -16.30
N TYR A 121 1.76 -3.29 -15.34
CA TYR A 121 0.41 -3.06 -14.80
C TYR A 121 0.33 -1.68 -14.12
N ASN A 122 -0.88 -1.18 -14.05
CA ASN A 122 -1.25 0.04 -13.34
C ASN A 122 -2.49 -0.21 -12.47
N LEU A 123 -2.88 0.77 -11.66
CA LEU A 123 -4.09 0.74 -10.83
C LEU A 123 -4.23 -0.58 -10.03
N TYR A 124 -3.17 -1.00 -9.35
CA TYR A 124 -3.15 -2.26 -8.64
C TYR A 124 -3.77 -2.12 -7.24
N HIS A 125 -4.93 -2.73 -7.05
CA HIS A 125 -5.65 -2.75 -5.77
C HIS A 125 -5.98 -4.18 -5.38
N GLY A 126 -5.65 -4.55 -4.14
CA GLY A 126 -6.04 -5.82 -3.57
C GLY A 126 -6.88 -5.63 -2.32
N THR A 127 -7.99 -6.36 -2.21
CA THR A 127 -8.83 -6.39 -1.01
C THR A 127 -8.88 -7.80 -0.45
N ILE A 128 -8.65 -7.93 0.85
CA ILE A 128 -8.89 -9.15 1.62
C ILE A 128 -10.04 -8.87 2.56
N GLU A 129 -11.00 -9.79 2.59
CA GLU A 129 -12.20 -9.65 3.40
C GLU A 129 -12.61 -11.01 4.00
N ALA A 130 -13.03 -10.98 5.27
CA ALA A 130 -13.64 -12.11 5.95
C ALA A 130 -15.09 -11.75 6.30
N ARG A 131 -16.05 -12.52 5.78
CA ARG A 131 -17.49 -12.38 6.05
C ARG A 131 -18.01 -13.55 6.87
N PRO A 132 -18.73 -13.31 7.97
CA PRO A 132 -19.36 -14.41 8.68
C PRO A 132 -20.42 -15.07 7.80
N LEU A 133 -20.40 -16.40 7.70
CA LEU A 133 -21.46 -17.19 7.11
C LEU A 133 -22.39 -17.75 8.19
N THR A 134 -21.79 -18.26 9.27
CA THR A 134 -22.47 -18.76 10.48
C THR A 134 -21.65 -18.34 11.70
N ALA A 135 -22.06 -18.73 12.89
CA ALA A 135 -21.27 -18.52 14.11
C ALA A 135 -19.89 -19.21 14.08
N THR A 136 -19.74 -20.25 13.26
CA THR A 136 -18.53 -21.10 13.23
C THR A 136 -17.86 -21.17 11.87
N THR A 137 -18.40 -20.50 10.85
CA THR A 137 -17.85 -20.52 9.49
C THR A 137 -17.74 -19.12 8.91
N THR A 138 -16.72 -18.91 8.12
CA THR A 138 -16.38 -17.62 7.50
C THR A 138 -16.12 -17.81 6.01
N LYS A 139 -16.67 -16.91 5.19
CA LYS A 139 -16.24 -16.74 3.80
C LYS A 139 -15.02 -15.83 3.77
N LEU A 140 -13.91 -16.29 3.27
CA LEU A 140 -12.71 -15.52 3.02
C LEU A 140 -12.65 -15.17 1.54
N ILE A 141 -12.49 -13.89 1.23
CA ILE A 141 -12.56 -13.34 -0.13
C ILE A 141 -11.26 -12.58 -0.40
N TYR A 142 -10.70 -12.80 -1.58
CA TYR A 142 -9.60 -12.01 -2.12
C TYR A 142 -10.00 -11.43 -3.47
N THR A 143 -10.01 -10.10 -3.58
CA THR A 143 -10.30 -9.41 -4.83
C THR A 143 -9.09 -8.60 -5.25
N LEU A 144 -8.63 -8.81 -6.49
CA LEU A 144 -7.58 -8.02 -7.13
C LEU A 144 -8.16 -7.29 -8.33
N ILE A 145 -7.91 -5.99 -8.42
CA ILE A 145 -8.27 -5.16 -9.57
C ILE A 145 -6.99 -4.47 -10.05
N TYR A 146 -6.71 -4.55 -11.34
CA TYR A 146 -5.56 -3.88 -11.95
C TYR A 146 -5.77 -3.65 -13.44
N ASP A 147 -4.99 -2.75 -14.01
CA ASP A 147 -4.92 -2.49 -15.44
C ASP A 147 -3.67 -3.18 -16.01
N ASN A 148 -3.83 -3.99 -17.03
CA ASN A 148 -2.74 -4.68 -17.73
C ASN A 148 -2.61 -4.28 -19.21
N SER A 149 -3.15 -3.11 -19.58
CA SER A 149 -3.07 -2.58 -20.94
C SER A 149 -1.64 -2.36 -21.45
N MET A 150 -0.65 -2.27 -20.53
CA MET A 150 0.78 -2.16 -20.88
C MET A 150 1.36 -3.43 -21.48
N LEU A 151 0.68 -4.56 -21.37
CA LEU A 151 1.13 -5.80 -21.99
C LEU A 151 0.88 -5.78 -23.51
N PRO A 152 1.78 -6.40 -24.31
CA PRO A 152 1.82 -6.17 -25.75
C PRO A 152 0.59 -6.67 -26.49
N ASP A 153 -0.01 -7.76 -26.03
CA ASP A 153 -1.13 -8.42 -26.71
C ASP A 153 -2.07 -9.16 -25.75
N ASP A 154 -3.16 -9.69 -26.29
CA ASP A 154 -4.17 -10.42 -25.50
C ASP A 154 -3.61 -11.72 -24.92
N ALA A 155 -2.71 -12.41 -25.61
CA ALA A 155 -2.10 -13.63 -25.07
C ALA A 155 -1.23 -13.34 -23.84
N ALA A 156 -0.46 -12.26 -23.86
CA ALA A 156 0.31 -11.79 -22.72
C ALA A 156 -0.59 -11.37 -21.56
N ARG A 157 -1.71 -10.68 -21.85
CA ARG A 157 -2.71 -10.27 -20.85
C ARG A 157 -3.37 -11.47 -20.17
N GLU A 158 -3.81 -12.45 -20.94
CA GLU A 158 -4.42 -13.67 -20.39
C GLU A 158 -3.41 -14.51 -19.59
N LYS A 159 -2.16 -14.61 -20.04
CA LYS A 159 -1.08 -15.28 -19.29
C LYS A 159 -0.81 -14.59 -17.95
N ASP A 160 -0.76 -13.26 -17.92
CA ASP A 160 -0.59 -12.48 -16.66
C ASP A 160 -1.75 -12.73 -15.71
N LYS A 161 -2.99 -12.65 -16.21
CA LYS A 161 -4.20 -12.93 -15.40
C LYS A 161 -4.20 -14.35 -14.85
N ALA A 162 -3.89 -15.36 -15.67
CA ALA A 162 -3.82 -16.75 -15.23
C ALA A 162 -2.75 -16.96 -14.15
N SER A 163 -1.56 -16.35 -14.33
CA SER A 163 -0.46 -16.41 -13.38
C SER A 163 -0.87 -15.80 -12.02
N ARG A 164 -1.46 -14.62 -12.02
CA ARG A 164 -1.94 -13.96 -10.79
C ARG A 164 -3.05 -14.77 -10.12
N THR A 165 -3.99 -15.29 -10.91
CA THR A 165 -5.06 -16.15 -10.40
C THR A 165 -4.47 -17.36 -9.65
N ALA A 166 -3.48 -18.04 -10.23
CA ALA A 166 -2.83 -19.19 -9.57
C ALA A 166 -2.12 -18.80 -8.27
N VAL A 167 -1.39 -17.66 -8.26
CA VAL A 167 -0.71 -17.15 -7.05
C VAL A 167 -1.72 -16.86 -5.94
N PHE A 168 -2.80 -16.14 -6.24
CA PHE A 168 -3.77 -15.73 -5.21
C PHE A 168 -4.73 -16.85 -4.81
N THR A 169 -5.00 -17.83 -5.67
CA THR A 169 -5.69 -19.07 -5.28
C THR A 169 -4.88 -19.83 -4.22
N ARG A 170 -3.57 -19.97 -4.43
CA ARG A 170 -2.68 -20.57 -3.43
C ARG A 170 -2.62 -19.74 -2.15
N ALA A 171 -2.51 -18.43 -2.26
CA ALA A 171 -2.52 -17.51 -1.10
C ALA A 171 -3.78 -17.70 -0.25
N LEU A 172 -4.95 -17.76 -0.90
CA LEU A 172 -6.23 -17.95 -0.24
C LEU A 172 -6.33 -19.34 0.44
N SER A 173 -5.81 -20.38 -0.21
CA SER A 173 -5.68 -21.73 0.37
C SER A 173 -4.77 -21.72 1.60
N ASN A 174 -3.64 -21.02 1.53
CA ASN A 174 -2.71 -20.87 2.64
C ASN A 174 -3.35 -20.12 3.81
N MET A 175 -4.06 -19.04 3.54
CA MET A 175 -4.82 -18.30 4.57
C MET A 175 -5.84 -19.21 5.27
N LYS A 176 -6.59 -20.02 4.51
CA LYS A 176 -7.52 -21.01 5.06
C LYS A 176 -6.81 -21.99 5.97
N THR A 177 -5.73 -22.60 5.51
CA THR A 177 -4.91 -23.56 6.28
C THR A 177 -4.45 -22.94 7.60
N LEU A 178 -3.89 -21.74 7.56
CA LEU A 178 -3.42 -21.03 8.76
C LEU A 178 -4.56 -20.68 9.71
N ALA A 179 -5.69 -20.20 9.19
CA ALA A 179 -6.85 -19.83 10.00
C ALA A 179 -7.47 -21.06 10.70
N GLU A 180 -7.42 -22.24 10.08
CA GLU A 180 -7.89 -23.50 10.65
C GLU A 180 -6.84 -24.17 11.58
N GLY A 181 -5.66 -23.57 11.75
CA GLY A 181 -4.60 -24.06 12.65
C GLY A 181 -3.64 -25.08 12.00
N GLY A 182 -3.70 -25.21 10.68
CA GLY A 182 -2.80 -26.09 9.93
C GLY A 182 -1.43 -25.48 9.66
N THR A 183 -0.54 -26.31 9.14
CA THR A 183 0.83 -25.94 8.72
C THR A 183 0.87 -25.85 7.19
N LEU A 184 1.56 -24.82 6.69
CA LEU A 184 1.69 -24.63 5.24
C LEU A 184 2.65 -25.64 4.62
N PRO A 185 2.37 -26.12 3.40
CA PRO A 185 3.33 -26.89 2.63
C PRO A 185 4.56 -26.04 2.28
N PRO A 186 5.71 -26.64 1.95
CA PRO A 186 6.87 -25.88 1.46
C PRO A 186 6.49 -25.01 0.25
N PRO A 187 7.12 -23.82 0.10
CA PRO A 187 6.95 -23.02 -1.11
C PRO A 187 7.33 -23.84 -2.36
N PRO A 188 6.61 -23.67 -3.49
CA PRO A 188 6.77 -24.52 -4.68
C PRO A 188 8.17 -24.48 -5.31
N ASN A 189 9.01 -23.52 -4.95
CA ASN A 189 10.36 -23.34 -5.51
C ASN A 189 11.49 -23.55 -4.48
N GLN A 190 11.20 -24.10 -3.28
CA GLN A 190 12.24 -24.51 -2.35
C GLN A 190 12.47 -26.03 -2.50
N PRO A 191 13.72 -26.47 -2.75
CA PRO A 191 14.02 -27.90 -2.62
C PRO A 191 13.63 -28.36 -1.23
N ALA A 192 13.04 -29.56 -1.13
CA ALA A 192 12.72 -30.18 0.15
C ALA A 192 13.99 -30.13 1.03
N ARG A 193 13.89 -29.49 2.20
CA ARG A 193 14.97 -29.57 3.18
C ARG A 193 15.07 -31.04 3.57
N GLY A 194 16.18 -31.67 3.19
CA GLY A 194 16.45 -33.05 3.56
C GLY A 194 16.26 -33.19 5.07
N GLN A 195 15.47 -34.19 5.46
CA GLN A 195 15.36 -34.68 6.83
C GLN A 195 16.65 -35.37 7.19
#